data_b3c4cbea4b325570b87647194c7798ba
#
_entry.id   b3c4cbea4b325570b87647194c7798ba
#
_cell.length_a   1.000
_cell.length_b   1.000
_cell.length_c   1.000
_cell.angle_alpha   90.00
_cell.angle_beta   90.00
_cell.angle_gamma   90.00
#
_symmetry.space_group_name_H-M   'P 1'
#
loop_
_entity.id
_entity.type
_entity.pdbx_description
1 polymer ?
#
loop_
_entity_poly.entity_id
_entity_poly.type
_entity_poly.pdbx_seq_one_letter_code
_entity_poly.pdbx_strand_id
1 'polypeptide(L)'
;MRLKAIPCQSDMEGVETMKISNKKELVKLLSYIVMGDGGLYVSKGCKNAYFAMNMKKDNVDYINFCQEVLGNLTGCKQYDRLPDSKDGSARKPQIRLQSKTHPELTKIRDRVYTDKYKGVDPHALKMLDAQALAILYMCDGSLVEYMGRGCVTPAYHVTLNLKRLSYGDLFILKKALKEKLDLEWNINRQNSYYYLRLRTKDIEKFMQLVKPHVLPSFHYKIK
;
A
#
# COMPACT_ATOMS: atom_id res chain seq x y z
N MET A 1 25.33 -9.21 -12.72
CA MET A 1 25.56 -9.30 -11.26
C MET A 1 24.48 -10.20 -10.68
N ARG A 2 24.82 -11.35 -10.09
CA ARG A 2 23.83 -12.29 -9.51
C ARG A 2 23.38 -11.76 -8.15
N LEU A 3 22.10 -11.48 -7.99
CA LEU A 3 21.51 -11.12 -6.70
C LEU A 3 21.56 -12.33 -5.77
N LYS A 4 22.20 -12.20 -4.61
CA LYS A 4 22.15 -13.24 -3.56
C LYS A 4 20.77 -13.23 -2.91
N ALA A 5 20.10 -14.39 -2.88
CA ALA A 5 18.87 -14.57 -2.12
C ALA A 5 19.20 -14.55 -0.62
N ILE A 6 18.41 -13.81 0.15
CA ILE A 6 18.48 -13.83 1.62
C ILE A 6 17.77 -15.10 2.09
N PRO A 7 18.37 -15.90 3.02
CA PRO A 7 17.67 -17.03 3.63
C PRO A 7 16.41 -16.54 4.34
N CYS A 8 15.33 -17.30 4.21
CA CYS A 8 14.10 -17.05 4.96
C CYS A 8 14.43 -17.25 6.44
N GLN A 9 14.40 -16.20 7.24
CA GLN A 9 14.51 -16.32 8.70
C GLN A 9 13.19 -16.88 9.22
N SER A 10 13.17 -18.18 9.52
CA SER A 10 12.07 -18.90 10.18
C SER A 10 12.06 -18.71 11.71
N ASP A 11 12.87 -17.82 12.27
CA ASP A 11 13.05 -17.67 13.70
C ASP A 11 12.70 -16.26 14.19
N MET A 12 11.43 -15.91 14.08
CA MET A 12 10.83 -14.82 14.86
C MET A 12 9.69 -15.42 15.71
N GLU A 13 10.02 -15.91 16.89
CA GLU A 13 9.06 -16.23 17.93
C GLU A 13 8.26 -14.96 18.29
N GLY A 14 6.93 -15.03 18.19
CA GLY A 14 6.01 -14.05 18.76
C GLY A 14 5.21 -13.16 17.82
N VAL A 15 5.32 -13.27 16.49
CA VAL A 15 4.37 -12.62 15.57
C VAL A 15 3.26 -13.63 15.27
N GLU A 16 2.05 -13.40 15.80
CA GLU A 16 0.87 -14.14 15.34
C GLU A 16 0.78 -14.00 13.82
N THR A 17 1.07 -15.08 13.11
CA THR A 17 0.93 -15.14 11.65
C THR A 17 -0.52 -14.84 11.31
N MET A 18 -0.74 -13.79 10.53
CA MET A 18 -2.07 -13.39 10.08
C MET A 18 -2.66 -14.52 9.22
N LYS A 19 -3.45 -15.39 9.84
CA LYS A 19 -4.15 -16.46 9.12
C LYS A 19 -5.20 -15.83 8.21
N ILE A 20 -4.89 -15.76 6.91
CA ILE A 20 -5.86 -15.34 5.90
C ILE A 20 -6.88 -16.47 5.77
N SER A 21 -8.06 -16.25 6.33
CA SER A 21 -9.09 -17.26 6.54
C SER A 21 -9.76 -17.76 5.24
N ASN A 22 -9.70 -16.96 4.16
CA ASN A 22 -10.34 -17.32 2.92
C ASN A 22 -9.75 -16.57 1.70
N LYS A 23 -10.03 -17.11 0.51
CA LYS A 23 -9.56 -16.56 -0.77
C LYS A 23 -10.05 -15.13 -1.03
N LYS A 24 -11.24 -14.76 -0.55
CA LYS A 24 -11.82 -13.43 -0.75
C LYS A 24 -11.02 -12.37 0.01
N GLU A 25 -10.64 -12.68 1.24
CA GLU A 25 -9.78 -11.84 2.09
C GLU A 25 -8.40 -11.66 1.46
N LEU A 26 -7.79 -12.75 1.00
CA LEU A 26 -6.50 -12.72 0.30
C LEU A 26 -6.54 -11.81 -0.92
N VAL A 27 -7.56 -11.94 -1.77
CA VAL A 27 -7.71 -11.11 -2.98
C VAL A 27 -7.92 -9.63 -2.60
N LYS A 28 -8.69 -9.35 -1.54
CA LYS A 28 -8.87 -8.00 -0.98
C LYS A 28 -7.50 -7.37 -0.62
N LEU A 29 -6.75 -8.04 0.25
CA LEU A 29 -5.45 -7.53 0.73
C LEU A 29 -4.48 -7.29 -0.43
N LEU A 30 -4.35 -8.26 -1.34
CA LEU A 30 -3.50 -8.13 -2.53
C LEU A 30 -3.91 -6.96 -3.42
N SER A 31 -5.20 -6.75 -3.63
CA SER A 31 -5.69 -5.62 -4.44
C SER A 31 -5.29 -4.28 -3.81
N TYR A 32 -5.43 -4.12 -2.48
CA TYR A 32 -5.05 -2.88 -1.80
C TYR A 32 -3.53 -2.67 -1.77
N ILE A 33 -2.73 -3.72 -1.57
CA ILE A 33 -1.26 -3.65 -1.68
C ILE A 33 -0.87 -3.23 -3.11
N VAL A 34 -1.55 -3.76 -4.13
CA VAL A 34 -1.30 -3.40 -5.54
C VAL A 34 -1.75 -1.97 -5.83
N MET A 35 -2.90 -1.51 -5.33
CA MET A 35 -3.33 -0.11 -5.49
C MET A 35 -2.35 0.87 -4.85
N GLY A 36 -1.70 0.49 -3.75
CA GLY A 36 -0.58 1.23 -3.14
C GLY A 36 0.76 0.99 -3.86
N ASP A 37 1.76 0.54 -3.12
CA ASP A 37 3.16 0.41 -3.58
C ASP A 37 3.46 -0.84 -4.41
N GLY A 38 2.60 -1.86 -4.36
CA GLY A 38 2.77 -3.09 -5.12
C GLY A 38 2.57 -2.90 -6.63
N GLY A 39 3.19 -3.75 -7.44
CA GLY A 39 3.02 -3.77 -8.90
C GLY A 39 2.79 -5.18 -9.44
N LEU A 40 1.99 -5.31 -10.49
CA LEU A 40 1.75 -6.56 -11.20
C LEU A 40 2.28 -6.46 -12.64
N TYR A 41 3.10 -7.42 -13.01
CA TYR A 41 3.83 -7.43 -14.28
C TYR A 41 3.67 -8.77 -14.98
N VAL A 42 3.60 -8.73 -16.32
CA VAL A 42 3.64 -9.93 -17.17
C VAL A 42 4.97 -9.92 -17.92
N SER A 43 5.78 -10.96 -17.73
CA SER A 43 7.03 -11.11 -18.47
C SER A 43 6.75 -11.53 -19.91
N LYS A 44 7.65 -11.15 -20.83
CA LYS A 44 7.55 -11.57 -22.24
C LYS A 44 7.48 -13.11 -22.33
N GLY A 45 6.49 -13.59 -23.04
CA GLY A 45 6.23 -15.03 -23.20
C GLY A 45 5.50 -15.70 -22.03
N CYS A 46 5.18 -14.98 -20.93
CA CYS A 46 4.41 -15.52 -19.83
C CYS A 46 2.92 -15.17 -19.97
N LYS A 47 2.06 -16.13 -19.61
CA LYS A 47 0.60 -15.97 -19.60
C LYS A 47 0.08 -15.27 -18.33
N ASN A 48 0.77 -15.48 -17.21
CA ASN A 48 0.31 -15.00 -15.91
C ASN A 48 1.22 -13.89 -15.36
N ALA A 49 0.59 -12.98 -14.61
CA ALA A 49 1.29 -11.91 -13.91
C ALA A 49 2.04 -12.41 -12.67
N TYR A 50 3.10 -11.70 -12.30
CA TYR A 50 3.80 -11.80 -11.03
C TYR A 50 3.72 -10.47 -10.29
N PHE A 51 3.82 -10.54 -8.97
CA PHE A 51 3.89 -9.37 -8.10
C PHE A 51 5.35 -8.95 -7.89
N ALA A 52 5.61 -7.64 -7.88
CA ALA A 52 6.87 -7.10 -7.40
C ALA A 52 6.68 -5.75 -6.73
N MET A 53 7.45 -5.50 -5.67
CA MET A 53 7.57 -4.19 -5.04
C MET A 53 8.99 -3.95 -4.54
N ASN A 54 9.35 -2.68 -4.37
CA ASN A 54 10.59 -2.29 -3.72
C ASN A 54 10.25 -1.38 -2.54
N MET A 55 10.87 -1.64 -1.40
CA MET A 55 10.66 -0.88 -0.17
C MET A 55 12.00 -0.57 0.50
N LYS A 56 12.08 0.52 1.26
CA LYS A 56 13.26 0.81 2.10
C LYS A 56 13.43 -0.30 3.13
N LYS A 57 14.68 -0.64 3.49
CA LYS A 57 14.95 -1.64 4.54
C LYS A 57 14.33 -1.28 5.89
N ASP A 58 14.15 0.01 6.16
CA ASP A 58 13.50 0.50 7.38
C ASP A 58 12.05 -0.01 7.54
N ASN A 59 11.40 -0.41 6.43
CA ASN A 59 10.01 -0.90 6.39
C ASN A 59 9.97 -2.42 6.11
N VAL A 60 10.88 -3.18 6.68
CA VAL A 60 10.99 -4.64 6.48
C VAL A 60 9.74 -5.39 6.95
N ASP A 61 9.08 -4.91 8.01
CA ASP A 61 7.83 -5.47 8.52
C ASP A 61 6.70 -5.45 7.49
N TYR A 62 6.61 -4.38 6.68
CA TYR A 62 5.65 -4.31 5.58
C TYR A 62 5.99 -5.27 4.44
N ILE A 63 7.27 -5.47 4.13
CA ILE A 63 7.71 -6.48 3.16
C ILE A 63 7.36 -7.88 3.64
N ASN A 64 7.58 -8.17 4.93
CA ASN A 64 7.25 -9.45 5.53
C ASN A 64 5.73 -9.70 5.52
N PHE A 65 4.93 -8.69 5.89
CA PHE A 65 3.48 -8.73 5.73
C PHE A 65 3.05 -9.04 4.29
N CYS A 66 3.60 -8.35 3.30
CA CYS A 66 3.29 -8.61 1.90
C CYS A 66 3.76 -10.01 1.45
N GLN A 67 4.89 -10.49 1.96
CA GLN A 67 5.38 -11.85 1.69
C GLN A 67 4.45 -12.91 2.27
N GLU A 68 3.95 -12.70 3.47
CA GLU A 68 3.00 -13.60 4.11
C GLU A 68 1.67 -13.65 3.34
N VAL A 69 1.13 -12.48 2.96
CA VAL A 69 -0.08 -12.40 2.12
C VAL A 69 0.12 -13.15 0.81
N LEU A 70 1.24 -12.93 0.11
CA LEU A 70 1.57 -13.61 -1.15
C LEU A 70 1.81 -15.11 -0.97
N GLY A 71 2.41 -15.51 0.16
CA GLY A 71 2.70 -16.90 0.48
C GLY A 71 1.47 -17.80 0.54
N ASN A 72 0.30 -17.22 0.88
CA ASN A 72 -0.99 -17.93 0.81
C ASN A 72 -1.49 -18.18 -0.64
N LEU A 73 -0.89 -17.53 -1.62
CA LEU A 73 -1.27 -17.67 -3.04
C LEU A 73 -0.19 -18.36 -3.87
N THR A 74 1.07 -17.94 -3.72
CA THR A 74 2.20 -18.40 -4.54
C THR A 74 3.53 -18.13 -3.85
N GLY A 75 4.56 -18.90 -4.21
CA GLY A 75 5.90 -18.67 -3.66
C GLY A 75 6.44 -17.28 -4.03
N CYS A 76 7.17 -16.66 -3.10
CA CYS A 76 7.82 -15.37 -3.29
C CYS A 76 9.21 -15.36 -2.65
N LYS A 77 10.05 -14.40 -3.05
CA LYS A 77 11.41 -14.23 -2.55
C LYS A 77 11.72 -12.74 -2.32
N GLN A 78 12.53 -12.49 -1.32
CA GLN A 78 13.12 -11.17 -1.06
C GLN A 78 14.55 -11.12 -1.65
N TYR A 79 14.92 -9.93 -2.11
CA TYR A 79 16.25 -9.65 -2.65
C TYR A 79 16.73 -8.30 -2.11
N ASP A 80 17.97 -8.25 -1.62
CA ASP A 80 18.62 -6.97 -1.40
C ASP A 80 18.83 -6.23 -2.72
N ARG A 81 18.41 -4.98 -2.76
CA ARG A 81 18.65 -4.09 -3.89
C ARG A 81 19.55 -2.94 -3.44
N LEU A 82 20.76 -2.93 -3.96
CA LEU A 82 21.61 -1.75 -3.85
C LEU A 82 21.05 -0.67 -4.80
N PRO A 83 20.97 0.58 -4.36
CA PRO A 83 20.55 1.66 -5.22
C PRO A 83 21.53 1.83 -6.39
N ASP A 84 20.99 1.98 -7.60
CA ASP A 84 21.81 2.33 -8.76
C ASP A 84 22.39 3.73 -8.54
N SER A 85 23.74 3.81 -8.48
CA SER A 85 24.50 5.01 -8.14
C SER A 85 24.59 6.05 -9.28
N LYS A 86 23.73 5.95 -10.31
CA LYS A 86 23.82 6.80 -11.50
C LYS A 86 23.57 8.30 -11.24
N ASP A 87 22.95 8.67 -10.11
CA ASP A 87 22.53 10.06 -9.85
C ASP A 87 23.25 10.72 -8.68
N GLY A 88 24.37 10.16 -8.17
CA GLY A 88 25.15 10.78 -7.07
C GLY A 88 24.42 10.92 -5.71
N SER A 89 23.14 10.64 -5.62
CA SER A 89 22.40 10.66 -4.38
C SER A 89 22.51 9.31 -3.65
N ALA A 90 22.97 9.34 -2.40
CA ALA A 90 23.02 8.16 -1.52
C ALA A 90 21.57 7.64 -1.27
N ARG A 91 21.07 6.80 -2.16
CA ARG A 91 19.76 6.16 -1.97
C ARG A 91 19.86 5.14 -0.85
N LYS A 92 18.89 5.15 0.06
CA LYS A 92 18.84 4.16 1.15
C LYS A 92 18.71 2.74 0.60
N PRO A 93 19.31 1.73 1.26
CA PRO A 93 19.17 0.33 0.89
C PRO A 93 17.69 -0.08 0.78
N GLN A 94 17.38 -0.89 -0.21
CA GLN A 94 16.01 -1.36 -0.49
C GLN A 94 15.95 -2.88 -0.47
N ILE A 95 14.77 -3.40 -0.16
CA ILE A 95 14.41 -4.80 -0.35
C ILE A 95 13.42 -4.86 -1.51
N ARG A 96 13.65 -5.79 -2.43
CA ARG A 96 12.70 -6.18 -3.48
C ARG A 96 12.00 -7.46 -3.08
N LEU A 97 10.68 -7.44 -3.01
CA LEU A 97 9.84 -8.62 -2.93
C LEU A 97 9.35 -8.97 -4.33
N GLN A 98 9.45 -10.24 -4.72
CA GLN A 98 8.94 -10.72 -6.01
C GLN A 98 8.33 -12.11 -5.86
N SER A 99 7.12 -12.29 -6.40
CA SER A 99 6.43 -13.58 -6.42
C SER A 99 6.73 -14.39 -7.70
N LYS A 100 6.38 -15.67 -7.68
CA LYS A 100 6.15 -16.43 -8.91
C LYS A 100 4.90 -15.91 -9.62
N THR A 101 4.71 -16.29 -10.88
CA THR A 101 3.50 -15.96 -11.64
C THR A 101 2.29 -16.75 -11.11
N HIS A 102 1.11 -16.13 -11.12
CA HIS A 102 -0.11 -16.82 -10.71
C HIS A 102 -1.37 -16.26 -11.42
N PRO A 103 -2.35 -17.10 -11.80
CA PRO A 103 -3.57 -16.65 -12.50
C PRO A 103 -4.39 -15.61 -11.71
N GLU A 104 -4.49 -15.71 -10.37
CA GLU A 104 -5.21 -14.72 -9.58
C GLU A 104 -4.53 -13.33 -9.62
N LEU A 105 -3.19 -13.28 -9.69
CA LEU A 105 -2.46 -12.02 -9.88
C LEU A 105 -2.80 -11.39 -11.24
N THR A 106 -2.99 -12.22 -12.28
CA THR A 106 -3.47 -11.75 -13.58
C THR A 106 -4.86 -11.14 -13.48
N LYS A 107 -5.80 -11.82 -12.80
CA LYS A 107 -7.16 -11.29 -12.59
C LYS A 107 -7.17 -9.96 -11.83
N ILE A 108 -6.33 -9.81 -10.79
CA ILE A 108 -6.19 -8.55 -10.05
C ILE A 108 -5.62 -7.49 -10.98
N ARG A 109 -4.57 -7.83 -11.75
CA ARG A 109 -3.96 -6.93 -12.71
C ARG A 109 -4.97 -6.38 -13.72
N ASP A 110 -5.77 -7.26 -14.31
CA ASP A 110 -6.77 -6.89 -15.34
C ASP A 110 -7.90 -6.01 -14.78
N ARG A 111 -8.13 -6.02 -13.46
CA ARG A 111 -9.08 -5.11 -12.80
C ARG A 111 -8.46 -3.77 -12.40
N VAL A 112 -7.17 -3.79 -12.01
CA VAL A 112 -6.47 -2.60 -11.50
C VAL A 112 -5.85 -1.77 -12.61
N TYR A 113 -5.41 -2.41 -13.71
CA TYR A 113 -4.70 -1.69 -14.76
C TYR A 113 -5.56 -1.56 -16.02
N THR A 114 -5.72 -0.33 -16.49
CA THR A 114 -6.20 -0.02 -17.83
C THR A 114 -4.98 0.41 -18.64
N ASP A 115 -4.54 -0.44 -19.57
CA ASP A 115 -3.28 -0.29 -20.30
C ASP A 115 -2.06 -0.18 -19.36
N LYS A 116 -1.48 1.01 -19.26
CA LYS A 116 -0.32 1.33 -18.41
C LYS A 116 -0.70 2.03 -17.11
N TYR A 117 -1.94 2.44 -16.96
CA TYR A 117 -2.40 3.22 -15.82
C TYR A 117 -2.98 2.33 -14.73
N LYS A 118 -2.60 2.62 -13.50
CA LYS A 118 -3.14 1.97 -12.33
C LYS A 118 -4.42 2.69 -11.90
N GLY A 119 -5.50 1.94 -11.73
CA GLY A 119 -6.78 2.43 -11.24
C GLY A 119 -7.20 1.75 -9.94
N VAL A 120 -8.43 1.97 -9.51
CA VAL A 120 -9.03 1.27 -8.37
C VAL A 120 -9.60 -0.07 -8.79
N ASP A 121 -9.48 -1.11 -7.94
CA ASP A 121 -10.13 -2.40 -8.15
C ASP A 121 -11.60 -2.33 -7.66
N PRO A 122 -12.60 -2.40 -8.56
CA PRO A 122 -14.01 -2.33 -8.14
C PRO A 122 -14.44 -3.47 -7.22
N HIS A 123 -13.81 -4.65 -7.32
CA HIS A 123 -14.06 -5.77 -6.43
C HIS A 123 -13.51 -5.50 -5.02
N ALA A 124 -12.30 -4.95 -4.92
CA ALA A 124 -11.71 -4.60 -3.64
C ALA A 124 -12.50 -3.50 -2.94
N LEU A 125 -13.00 -2.49 -3.67
CA LEU A 125 -13.83 -1.42 -3.10
C LEU A 125 -15.09 -1.93 -2.39
N LYS A 126 -15.70 -3.01 -2.88
CA LYS A 126 -16.86 -3.63 -2.20
C LYS A 126 -16.49 -4.21 -0.83
N MET A 127 -15.22 -4.54 -0.63
CA MET A 127 -14.66 -5.14 0.58
C MET A 127 -13.80 -4.16 1.39
N LEU A 128 -13.94 -2.84 1.10
CA LEU A 128 -13.22 -1.80 1.82
C LEU A 128 -13.58 -1.83 3.30
N ASP A 129 -12.56 -1.92 4.15
CA ASP A 129 -12.62 -1.90 5.60
C ASP A 129 -11.44 -1.11 6.21
N ALA A 130 -11.33 -1.10 7.53
CA ALA A 130 -10.27 -0.40 8.25
C ALA A 130 -8.86 -0.91 7.90
N GLN A 131 -8.69 -2.23 7.73
CA GLN A 131 -7.42 -2.83 7.35
C GLN A 131 -7.00 -2.43 5.94
N ALA A 132 -7.92 -2.45 4.98
CA ALA A 132 -7.68 -2.01 3.62
C ALA A 132 -7.29 -0.53 3.56
N LEU A 133 -7.97 0.32 4.35
CA LEU A 133 -7.62 1.74 4.49
C LEU A 133 -6.23 1.92 5.10
N ALA A 134 -5.87 1.14 6.12
CA ALA A 134 -4.54 1.19 6.74
C ALA A 134 -3.43 0.81 5.75
N ILE A 135 -3.65 -0.18 4.87
CA ILE A 135 -2.70 -0.54 3.80
C ILE A 135 -2.46 0.66 2.88
N LEU A 136 -3.51 1.31 2.38
CA LEU A 136 -3.37 2.50 1.53
C LEU A 136 -2.66 3.64 2.27
N TYR A 137 -2.96 3.79 3.57
CA TYR A 137 -2.34 4.82 4.41
C TYR A 137 -0.86 4.56 4.67
N MET A 138 -0.47 3.32 4.91
CA MET A 138 0.94 2.96 5.03
C MET A 138 1.72 3.24 3.74
N CYS A 139 1.16 2.92 2.58
CA CYS A 139 1.77 3.18 1.28
C CYS A 139 1.89 4.69 0.98
N ASP A 140 0.78 5.36 0.82
CA ASP A 140 0.70 6.70 0.23
C ASP A 140 0.11 7.75 1.17
N GLY A 141 -0.14 7.40 2.44
CA GLY A 141 -0.68 8.30 3.43
C GLY A 141 0.36 9.17 4.12
N SER A 142 -0.06 10.34 4.58
CA SER A 142 0.73 11.17 5.48
C SER A 142 -0.14 11.89 6.52
N LEU A 143 0.42 12.03 7.72
CA LEU A 143 -0.07 12.92 8.76
C LEU A 143 0.80 14.17 8.75
N VAL A 144 0.22 15.32 8.49
CA VAL A 144 0.92 16.60 8.48
C VAL A 144 0.45 17.42 9.66
N GLU A 145 1.42 17.84 10.48
CA GLU A 145 1.23 18.78 11.56
C GLU A 145 1.57 20.19 11.06
N TYR A 146 0.73 21.15 11.38
CA TYR A 146 0.99 22.54 11.05
C TYR A 146 0.55 23.46 12.18
N MET A 147 1.31 24.53 12.37
CA MET A 147 0.97 25.63 13.29
C MET A 147 0.30 26.75 12.49
N GLY A 148 -0.98 27.02 12.76
CA GLY A 148 -1.62 28.25 12.25
C GLY A 148 -1.02 29.49 12.86
N ARG A 149 -1.02 30.62 12.14
CA ARG A 149 -0.59 31.92 12.71
C ARG A 149 -1.46 32.25 13.92
N GLY A 150 -0.83 32.46 15.08
CA GLY A 150 -1.52 32.79 16.33
C GLY A 150 -2.17 31.60 17.06
N CYS A 151 -1.99 30.37 16.59
CA CYS A 151 -2.47 29.17 17.27
C CYS A 151 -1.43 28.65 18.26
N VAL A 152 -1.88 28.31 19.47
CA VAL A 152 -1.05 27.72 20.54
C VAL A 152 -0.94 26.19 20.36
N THR A 153 -1.94 25.56 19.72
CA THR A 153 -1.99 24.13 19.50
C THR A 153 -1.80 23.79 18.01
N PRO A 154 -1.03 22.72 17.69
CA PRO A 154 -0.87 22.29 16.32
C PRO A 154 -2.19 21.73 15.77
N ALA A 155 -2.45 22.00 14.50
CA ALA A 155 -3.51 21.36 13.75
C ALA A 155 -2.93 20.24 12.86
N TYR A 156 -3.75 19.23 12.60
CA TYR A 156 -3.36 18.08 11.82
C TYR A 156 -4.22 17.95 10.56
N HIS A 157 -3.63 17.43 9.50
CA HIS A 157 -4.41 16.91 8.39
C HIS A 157 -3.84 15.58 7.88
N VAL A 158 -4.73 14.71 7.46
CA VAL A 158 -4.43 13.41 6.88
C VAL A 158 -4.64 13.48 5.38
N THR A 159 -3.67 12.96 4.62
CA THR A 159 -3.77 12.87 3.15
C THR A 159 -3.48 11.45 2.68
N LEU A 160 -4.09 11.08 1.54
CA LEU A 160 -3.72 9.91 0.74
C LEU A 160 -3.23 10.41 -0.63
N ASN A 161 -1.93 10.26 -0.87
CA ASN A 161 -1.23 10.80 -2.05
C ASN A 161 -1.12 9.75 -3.17
N LEU A 162 -2.22 9.14 -3.54
CA LEU A 162 -2.32 8.08 -4.56
C LEU A 162 -2.08 8.66 -5.97
N LYS A 163 -0.88 9.16 -6.23
CA LYS A 163 -0.49 9.95 -7.43
C LYS A 163 -0.72 9.24 -8.77
N ARG A 164 -0.86 7.91 -8.74
CA ARG A 164 -1.06 7.10 -9.96
C ARG A 164 -2.53 6.95 -10.32
N LEU A 165 -3.44 7.34 -9.43
CA LEU A 165 -4.87 7.28 -9.67
C LEU A 165 -5.35 8.53 -10.40
N SER A 166 -6.28 8.33 -11.34
CA SER A 166 -6.96 9.43 -12.01
C SER A 166 -7.92 10.17 -11.06
N TYR A 167 -8.39 11.35 -11.47
CA TYR A 167 -9.45 12.05 -10.72
C TYR A 167 -10.70 11.17 -10.55
N GLY A 168 -11.10 10.45 -11.62
CA GLY A 168 -12.24 9.54 -11.57
C GLY A 168 -12.07 8.40 -10.58
N ASP A 169 -10.86 7.78 -10.52
CA ASP A 169 -10.54 6.75 -9.54
C ASP A 169 -10.61 7.27 -8.11
N LEU A 170 -10.05 8.47 -7.87
CA LEU A 170 -10.11 9.11 -6.55
C LEU A 170 -11.55 9.47 -6.15
N PHE A 171 -12.40 9.85 -7.13
CA PHE A 171 -13.81 10.11 -6.87
C PHE A 171 -14.55 8.83 -6.45
N ILE A 172 -14.30 7.71 -7.13
CA ILE A 172 -14.89 6.40 -6.79
C ILE A 172 -14.39 5.94 -5.41
N LEU A 173 -13.08 6.04 -5.14
CA LEU A 173 -12.50 5.70 -3.85
C LEU A 173 -13.07 6.56 -2.72
N LYS A 174 -13.16 7.88 -2.92
CA LYS A 174 -13.77 8.82 -1.97
C LYS A 174 -15.20 8.41 -1.60
N LYS A 175 -16.00 8.04 -2.61
CA LYS A 175 -17.38 7.58 -2.41
C LYS A 175 -17.42 6.31 -1.56
N ALA A 176 -16.58 5.32 -1.89
CA ALA A 176 -16.48 4.07 -1.13
C ALA A 176 -16.03 4.32 0.33
N LEU A 177 -15.06 5.22 0.56
CA LEU A 177 -14.61 5.59 1.91
C LEU A 177 -15.73 6.23 2.74
N LYS A 178 -16.58 7.07 2.12
CA LYS A 178 -17.74 7.64 2.80
C LYS A 178 -18.81 6.58 3.09
N GLU A 179 -19.14 5.74 2.11
CA GLU A 179 -20.20 4.73 2.25
C GLU A 179 -19.85 3.61 3.25
N LYS A 180 -18.58 3.17 3.26
CA LYS A 180 -18.16 2.00 4.07
C LYS A 180 -17.62 2.36 5.45
N LEU A 181 -16.96 3.49 5.58
CA LEU A 181 -16.26 3.89 6.81
C LEU A 181 -16.80 5.20 7.39
N ASP A 182 -17.74 5.85 6.68
CA ASP A 182 -18.28 7.16 7.05
C ASP A 182 -17.18 8.20 7.30
N LEU A 183 -16.18 8.24 6.39
CA LEU A 183 -15.10 9.22 6.38
C LEU A 183 -15.26 10.19 5.22
N GLU A 184 -15.23 11.48 5.48
CA GLU A 184 -15.39 12.51 4.46
C GLU A 184 -14.06 13.04 3.97
N TRP A 185 -13.81 12.86 2.68
CA TRP A 185 -12.58 13.29 2.01
C TRP A 185 -12.87 14.38 0.97
N ASN A 186 -11.92 15.28 0.79
CA ASN A 186 -11.89 16.23 -0.32
C ASN A 186 -10.84 15.78 -1.33
N ILE A 187 -11.13 15.96 -2.62
CA ILE A 187 -10.13 15.79 -3.67
C ILE A 187 -9.47 17.15 -3.88
N ASN A 188 -8.18 17.21 -3.63
CA ASN A 188 -7.35 18.40 -3.80
C ASN A 188 -6.37 18.17 -4.95
N ARG A 189 -5.91 19.26 -5.59
CA ARG A 189 -4.90 19.22 -6.64
C ARG A 189 -3.58 19.80 -6.13
N GLN A 190 -2.49 19.12 -6.47
CA GLN A 190 -1.14 19.64 -6.23
C GLN A 190 -0.32 19.44 -7.51
N ASN A 191 0.09 20.53 -8.15
CA ASN A 191 0.76 20.51 -9.45
C ASN A 191 -0.03 19.71 -10.50
N SER A 192 0.51 18.56 -10.94
CA SER A 192 -0.05 17.71 -12.00
C SER A 192 -0.88 16.52 -11.48
N TYR A 193 -1.01 16.34 -10.16
CA TYR A 193 -1.73 15.19 -9.59
C TYR A 193 -2.80 15.60 -8.59
N TYR A 194 -3.74 14.69 -8.35
CA TYR A 194 -4.78 14.82 -7.35
C TYR A 194 -4.48 13.93 -6.15
N TYR A 195 -5.01 14.31 -4.98
CA TYR A 195 -4.90 13.54 -3.74
C TYR A 195 -6.15 13.71 -2.88
N LEU A 196 -6.36 12.78 -1.96
CA LEU A 196 -7.43 12.87 -0.98
C LEU A 196 -6.93 13.54 0.30
N ARG A 197 -7.70 14.50 0.81
CA ARG A 197 -7.50 15.12 2.12
C ARG A 197 -8.72 14.86 2.99
N LEU A 198 -8.48 14.23 4.14
CA LEU A 198 -9.52 13.96 5.14
C LEU A 198 -10.03 15.26 5.75
N ARG A 199 -11.32 15.36 6.03
CA ARG A 199 -11.88 16.48 6.80
C ARG A 199 -11.40 16.41 8.25
N THR A 200 -11.07 17.55 8.82
CA THR A 200 -10.48 17.66 10.17
C THR A 200 -11.34 16.99 11.24
N LYS A 201 -12.66 17.08 11.14
CA LYS A 201 -13.62 16.44 12.07
C LYS A 201 -13.52 14.90 12.10
N ASP A 202 -13.03 14.28 11.03
CA ASP A 202 -12.98 12.82 10.89
C ASP A 202 -11.59 12.23 11.24
N ILE A 203 -10.61 13.06 11.63
CA ILE A 203 -9.22 12.61 11.88
C ILE A 203 -9.17 11.62 13.04
N GLU A 204 -9.86 11.91 14.15
CA GLU A 204 -9.88 11.02 15.32
C GLU A 204 -10.50 9.66 14.96
N LYS A 205 -11.64 9.65 14.29
CA LYS A 205 -12.30 8.43 13.80
C LYS A 205 -11.39 7.65 12.86
N PHE A 206 -10.72 8.35 11.95
CA PHE A 206 -9.75 7.73 11.04
C PHE A 206 -8.61 7.06 11.80
N MET A 207 -8.02 7.74 12.78
CA MET A 207 -6.93 7.18 13.59
C MET A 207 -7.38 5.96 14.38
N GLN A 208 -8.57 5.97 14.98
CA GLN A 208 -9.15 4.81 15.68
C GLN A 208 -9.31 3.61 14.75
N LEU A 209 -9.72 3.83 13.49
CA LEU A 209 -9.89 2.79 12.49
C LEU A 209 -8.56 2.18 12.02
N VAL A 210 -7.56 3.02 11.73
CA VAL A 210 -6.31 2.53 11.08
C VAL A 210 -5.27 2.04 12.08
N LYS A 211 -5.21 2.62 13.29
CA LYS A 211 -4.17 2.33 14.30
C LYS A 211 -3.98 0.84 14.61
N PRO A 212 -5.04 0.00 14.76
CA PRO A 212 -4.88 -1.43 15.01
C PRO A 212 -4.21 -2.21 13.87
N HIS A 213 -4.14 -1.63 12.66
CA HIS A 213 -3.66 -2.29 11.45
C HIS A 213 -2.36 -1.68 10.90
N VAL A 214 -1.86 -0.60 11.51
CA VAL A 214 -0.62 0.05 11.08
C VAL A 214 0.57 -0.66 11.67
N LEU A 215 1.49 -1.08 10.82
CA LEU A 215 2.71 -1.79 11.21
C LEU A 215 3.72 -0.87 11.93
N PRO A 216 4.58 -1.42 12.79
CA PRO A 216 5.50 -0.65 13.63
C PRO A 216 6.36 0.36 12.87
N SER A 217 6.89 0.01 11.70
CA SER A 217 7.71 0.93 10.88
C SER A 217 6.95 2.16 10.37
N PHE A 218 5.61 2.15 10.46
CA PHE A 218 4.75 3.27 10.05
C PHE A 218 4.10 4.00 11.23
N HIS A 219 4.42 3.66 12.48
CA HIS A 219 3.85 4.33 13.66
C HIS A 219 4.12 5.84 13.68
N TYR A 220 5.16 6.32 12.98
CA TYR A 220 5.38 7.76 12.79
C TYR A 220 4.26 8.48 12.02
N LYS A 221 3.38 7.74 11.33
CA LYS A 221 2.21 8.29 10.63
C LYS A 221 0.95 8.38 11.51
N ILE A 222 0.96 7.80 12.71
CA ILE A 222 -0.17 7.78 13.65
C ILE A 222 0.28 8.39 14.98
N LYS A 223 -0.60 9.19 15.55
CA LYS A 223 -0.40 9.82 16.88
C LYS A 223 -1.48 9.39 17.85
#